data_93f23bac9f155bacb70b30c23945fbcf
#
_entry.id   93f23bac9f155bacb70b30c23945fbcf
#
_cell.length_a   1.000
_cell.length_b   1.000
_cell.length_c   1.000
_cell.angle_alpha   90.00
_cell.angle_beta   90.00
_cell.angle_gamma   90.00
#
_symmetry.space_group_name_H-M   'P 1'
#
loop_
_entity.id
_entity.type
_entity.pdbx_description
1 polymer ?
#
loop_
_entity_poly.entity_id
_entity_poly.type
_entity_poly.pdbx_seq_one_letter_code
_entity_poly.pdbx_strand_id
1 'polypeptide(L)'
;PANKLDVYGSLAVGSSYVGVSAPSDGVIIEGNVGIGTSYVSNKLDVAGGIAIGASYAGTSAPSNGAIIEGYVGIGTSSNSYYPLYVNGTLYATSKYFIIDHPVPEKKAQHKKLLHACIEGPEVAVYFRGKSDLNIIKMPDYWENLVHIDSMTVELTAIGANQNIYVDSIAENGDVTVGSNTQEPLNYFYVVYGERKDVDKLEPEIIDPEYSRKT
;
A
#
# COMPACT_ATOMS: atom_id res chain seq x y z
N PRO A 1 -11.44 4.17 48.55
CA PRO A 1 -10.83 4.69 47.35
C PRO A 1 -11.40 3.96 46.14
N ALA A 2 -11.60 4.66 45.00
CA ALA A 2 -12.09 4.06 43.75
C ALA A 2 -11.06 3.12 43.11
N ASN A 3 -9.78 3.34 43.43
CA ASN A 3 -8.65 2.53 42.92
C ASN A 3 -7.90 1.85 44.08
N LYS A 4 -7.20 0.76 43.80
CA LYS A 4 -6.33 0.06 44.76
C LYS A 4 -4.99 0.80 44.97
N LEU A 5 -4.57 1.58 43.97
CA LEU A 5 -3.38 2.43 43.99
C LEU A 5 -3.69 3.72 43.23
N ASP A 6 -3.53 4.86 43.92
CA ASP A 6 -3.58 6.19 43.32
C ASP A 6 -2.22 6.86 43.55
N VAL A 7 -1.57 7.31 42.46
CA VAL A 7 -0.28 8.00 42.47
C VAL A 7 -0.50 9.43 41.99
N TYR A 8 -0.18 10.42 42.83
CA TYR A 8 -0.13 11.81 42.44
C TYR A 8 1.30 12.15 42.01
N GLY A 9 1.51 12.37 40.71
CA GLY A 9 2.82 12.64 40.12
C GLY A 9 3.37 11.43 39.39
N SER A 10 4.67 11.16 39.51
CA SER A 10 5.38 10.19 38.71
C SER A 10 5.65 8.89 39.49
N LEU A 11 5.77 7.76 38.77
CA LEU A 11 6.10 6.44 39.30
C LEU A 11 7.40 5.94 38.71
N ALA A 12 8.35 5.54 39.57
CA ALA A 12 9.56 4.82 39.17
C ALA A 12 9.56 3.42 39.81
N VAL A 13 9.75 2.38 39.00
CA VAL A 13 9.75 0.99 39.40
C VAL A 13 11.07 0.33 38.99
N GLY A 14 11.83 -0.16 39.95
CA GLY A 14 13.10 -0.83 39.72
C GLY A 14 14.21 -0.28 40.60
N SER A 15 15.19 -1.17 40.96
CA SER A 15 16.26 -0.82 41.84
C SER A 15 17.24 0.20 41.28
N SER A 16 17.45 0.20 39.96
CA SER A 16 18.30 1.15 39.26
C SER A 16 17.67 2.55 39.15
N TYR A 17 16.39 2.69 39.44
CA TYR A 17 15.67 3.97 39.37
C TYR A 17 15.40 4.60 40.73
N VAL A 18 15.96 4.07 41.80
CA VAL A 18 15.90 4.68 43.12
C VAL A 18 16.63 6.03 43.09
N GLY A 19 15.90 7.12 43.40
CA GLY A 19 16.42 8.49 43.33
C GLY A 19 16.50 9.09 41.93
N VAL A 20 16.06 8.39 40.91
CA VAL A 20 15.93 8.91 39.52
C VAL A 20 14.54 9.48 39.35
N SER A 21 14.47 10.72 38.83
CA SER A 21 13.19 11.35 38.51
C SER A 21 12.56 10.73 37.29
N ALA A 22 11.35 10.18 37.44
CA ALA A 22 10.51 9.82 36.30
C ALA A 22 10.00 11.08 35.57
N PRO A 23 9.58 10.99 34.30
CA PRO A 23 8.94 12.09 33.60
C PRO A 23 7.74 12.62 34.38
N SER A 24 7.47 13.93 34.28
CA SER A 24 6.31 14.56 34.96
C SER A 24 5.02 13.81 34.61
N ASP A 25 4.29 13.38 35.63
CA ASP A 25 3.05 12.59 35.51
C ASP A 25 3.19 11.31 34.69
N GLY A 26 4.41 10.78 34.66
CA GLY A 26 4.80 9.59 33.87
C GLY A 26 5.25 8.40 34.70
N VAL A 27 5.58 7.32 34.00
CA VAL A 27 6.06 6.07 34.59
C VAL A 27 7.36 5.65 33.95
N ILE A 28 8.36 5.26 34.77
CA ILE A 28 9.55 4.53 34.31
C ILE A 28 9.60 3.17 34.98
N ILE A 29 9.88 2.12 34.23
CA ILE A 29 9.93 0.74 34.70
C ILE A 29 11.23 0.08 34.22
N GLU A 30 12.06 -0.41 35.14
CA GLU A 30 13.29 -1.14 34.83
C GLU A 30 13.02 -2.51 34.23
N GLY A 31 12.06 -3.22 34.79
CA GLY A 31 11.66 -4.56 34.41
C GLY A 31 10.79 -4.64 33.18
N ASN A 32 10.13 -5.76 33.04
CA ASN A 32 9.17 -6.02 31.98
C ASN A 32 7.75 -5.63 32.43
N VAL A 33 6.90 -5.24 31.47
CA VAL A 33 5.51 -4.87 31.70
C VAL A 33 4.58 -5.84 31.00
N GLY A 34 3.69 -6.49 31.74
CA GLY A 34 2.59 -7.28 31.22
C GLY A 34 1.26 -6.54 31.36
N ILE A 35 0.55 -6.34 30.27
CA ILE A 35 -0.82 -5.81 30.27
C ILE A 35 -1.78 -6.94 29.90
N GLY A 36 -2.63 -7.36 30.83
CA GLY A 36 -3.56 -8.47 30.64
C GLY A 36 -2.91 -9.86 30.62
N THR A 37 -1.62 -9.99 30.98
CA THR A 37 -0.88 -11.25 31.02
C THR A 37 0.13 -11.29 32.18
N SER A 38 0.38 -12.49 32.70
CA SER A 38 1.48 -12.78 33.66
C SER A 38 2.68 -13.40 32.93
N TYR A 39 2.56 -13.77 31.66
CA TYR A 39 3.66 -14.32 30.87
C TYR A 39 4.35 -13.14 30.14
N VAL A 40 5.50 -12.72 30.69
CA VAL A 40 6.21 -11.53 30.24
C VAL A 40 7.63 -11.89 29.82
N SER A 41 7.88 -11.95 28.52
CA SER A 41 9.18 -12.28 27.93
C SER A 41 9.88 -11.05 27.32
N ASN A 42 9.11 -10.02 26.98
CA ASN A 42 9.60 -8.78 26.37
C ASN A 42 9.47 -7.60 27.35
N LYS A 43 10.07 -6.45 27.00
CA LYS A 43 9.92 -5.22 27.80
C LYS A 43 8.47 -4.79 27.95
N LEU A 44 7.65 -5.05 26.94
CA LEU A 44 6.20 -4.84 26.97
C LEU A 44 5.51 -6.01 26.29
N ASP A 45 4.70 -6.76 27.04
CA ASP A 45 3.81 -7.79 26.52
C ASP A 45 2.35 -7.38 26.79
N VAL A 46 1.53 -7.36 25.73
CA VAL A 46 0.11 -6.97 25.81
C VAL A 46 -0.77 -8.12 25.30
N ALA A 47 -1.58 -8.68 26.18
CA ALA A 47 -2.62 -9.64 25.79
C ALA A 47 -3.91 -8.86 25.51
N GLY A 48 -4.08 -8.45 24.27
CA GLY A 48 -5.22 -7.64 23.84
C GLY A 48 -4.89 -6.69 22.70
N GLY A 49 -5.77 -5.74 22.46
CA GLY A 49 -5.59 -4.71 21.44
C GLY A 49 -4.87 -3.47 21.98
N ILE A 50 -4.15 -2.77 21.11
CA ILE A 50 -3.45 -1.52 21.42
C ILE A 50 -4.07 -0.39 20.59
N ALA A 51 -4.44 0.72 21.22
CA ALA A 51 -4.85 1.94 20.56
C ALA A 51 -3.81 3.05 20.84
N ILE A 52 -3.27 3.65 19.80
CA ILE A 52 -2.24 4.70 19.85
C ILE A 52 -2.78 5.93 19.12
N GLY A 53 -2.84 7.04 19.83
CA GLY A 53 -3.32 8.33 19.31
C GLY A 53 -4.49 8.89 20.13
N ALA A 54 -4.59 10.22 20.16
CA ALA A 54 -5.58 10.91 20.98
C ALA A 54 -7.01 10.64 20.53
N SER A 55 -7.25 10.59 19.22
CA SER A 55 -8.58 10.33 18.64
C SER A 55 -9.03 8.88 18.83
N TYR A 56 -8.11 7.96 19.16
CA TYR A 56 -8.40 6.55 19.41
C TYR A 56 -8.47 6.19 20.89
N ALA A 57 -8.26 7.18 21.78
CA ALA A 57 -8.46 6.96 23.22
C ALA A 57 -9.92 6.56 23.48
N GLY A 58 -10.14 5.41 24.12
CA GLY A 58 -11.47 4.84 24.34
C GLY A 58 -12.08 4.07 23.16
N THR A 59 -11.41 4.02 22.02
CA THR A 59 -11.82 3.20 20.87
C THR A 59 -11.31 1.77 21.02
N SER A 60 -12.16 0.78 20.75
CA SER A 60 -11.75 -0.62 20.77
C SER A 60 -10.83 -0.93 19.60
N ALA A 61 -9.59 -1.33 19.88
CA ALA A 61 -8.71 -1.89 18.88
C ALA A 61 -9.15 -3.32 18.47
N PRO A 62 -8.74 -3.83 17.31
CA PRO A 62 -8.95 -5.22 16.95
C PRO A 62 -8.39 -6.17 17.99
N SER A 63 -9.02 -7.32 18.20
CA SER A 63 -8.51 -8.35 19.12
C SER A 63 -7.09 -8.75 18.72
N ASN A 64 -6.15 -8.65 19.67
CA ASN A 64 -4.73 -8.93 19.49
C ASN A 64 -4.06 -8.13 18.36
N GLY A 65 -4.58 -6.93 18.06
CA GLY A 65 -4.08 -6.03 17.04
C GLY A 65 -3.79 -4.64 17.57
N ALA A 66 -3.44 -3.73 16.65
CA ALA A 66 -3.20 -2.32 16.97
C ALA A 66 -3.99 -1.40 16.02
N ILE A 67 -4.46 -0.26 16.56
CA ILE A 67 -4.89 0.91 15.78
C ILE A 67 -3.96 2.06 16.12
N ILE A 68 -3.45 2.75 15.09
CA ILE A 68 -2.48 3.83 15.24
C ILE A 68 -2.95 5.03 14.43
N GLU A 69 -3.15 6.17 15.11
CA GLU A 69 -3.61 7.41 14.47
C GLU A 69 -2.53 8.07 13.61
N GLY A 70 -1.28 7.92 14.00
CA GLY A 70 -0.16 8.59 13.37
C GLY A 70 0.63 7.69 12.42
N TYR A 71 1.92 7.94 12.37
CA TYR A 71 2.87 7.29 11.50
C TYR A 71 3.57 6.12 12.20
N VAL A 72 3.86 5.05 11.44
CA VAL A 72 4.61 3.89 11.91
C VAL A 72 5.97 3.85 11.22
N GLY A 73 7.05 3.92 11.98
CA GLY A 73 8.42 3.73 11.51
C GLY A 73 8.96 2.37 11.95
N ILE A 74 9.49 1.58 11.03
CA ILE A 74 10.16 0.31 11.31
C ILE A 74 11.61 0.42 10.86
N GLY A 75 12.57 0.22 11.79
CA GLY A 75 14.01 0.33 11.50
C GLY A 75 14.47 1.77 11.18
N THR A 76 13.74 2.76 11.63
CA THR A 76 14.05 4.18 11.46
C THR A 76 13.86 4.95 12.77
N SER A 77 14.61 6.03 12.96
CA SER A 77 14.52 6.89 14.15
C SER A 77 13.34 7.86 14.12
N SER A 78 12.80 8.16 12.94
CA SER A 78 11.65 9.05 12.78
C SER A 78 10.91 8.78 11.48
N ASN A 79 9.61 8.95 11.50
CA ASN A 79 8.78 8.95 10.30
C ASN A 79 7.66 9.99 10.49
N SER A 80 7.61 10.99 9.62
CA SER A 80 6.55 11.99 9.59
C SER A 80 6.08 12.28 8.17
N TYR A 81 6.40 11.37 7.24
CA TYR A 81 6.14 11.53 5.80
C TYR A 81 5.12 10.51 5.29
N TYR A 82 5.27 9.25 5.70
CA TYR A 82 4.43 8.16 5.23
C TYR A 82 3.69 7.50 6.39
N PRO A 83 2.43 7.12 6.23
CA PRO A 83 1.69 6.40 7.28
C PRO A 83 2.42 5.14 7.78
N LEU A 84 3.12 4.45 6.89
CA LEU A 84 4.03 3.36 7.23
C LEU A 84 5.35 3.56 6.48
N TYR A 85 6.45 3.70 7.21
CA TYR A 85 7.80 3.71 6.66
C TYR A 85 8.61 2.54 7.20
N VAL A 86 9.12 1.70 6.31
CA VAL A 86 9.97 0.56 6.62
C VAL A 86 11.36 0.81 6.03
N ASN A 87 12.34 1.07 6.89
CA ASN A 87 13.75 1.13 6.49
C ASN A 87 14.34 -0.28 6.54
N GLY A 88 14.11 -1.06 5.50
CA GLY A 88 14.49 -2.46 5.40
C GLY A 88 13.61 -3.22 4.42
N THR A 89 13.72 -4.53 4.41
CA THR A 89 12.93 -5.39 3.55
C THR A 89 11.53 -5.60 4.11
N LEU A 90 10.49 -5.36 3.29
CA LEU A 90 9.13 -5.77 3.58
C LEU A 90 8.87 -7.13 2.93
N TYR A 91 8.71 -8.16 3.75
CA TYR A 91 8.29 -9.49 3.29
C TYR A 91 6.77 -9.63 3.47
N ALA A 92 6.05 -9.87 2.38
CA ALA A 92 4.62 -10.13 2.38
C ALA A 92 4.33 -11.33 1.46
N THR A 93 3.45 -12.23 1.88
CA THR A 93 3.01 -13.36 1.04
C THR A 93 2.29 -12.88 -0.22
N SER A 94 1.57 -11.77 -0.12
CA SER A 94 0.87 -11.11 -1.23
C SER A 94 0.77 -9.62 -0.95
N LYS A 95 0.88 -8.81 -2.01
CA LYS A 95 0.74 -7.36 -1.94
C LYS A 95 -0.33 -6.92 -2.93
N TYR A 96 -1.39 -6.33 -2.40
CA TYR A 96 -2.52 -5.85 -3.19
C TYR A 96 -2.78 -4.38 -2.91
N PHE A 97 -3.25 -3.67 -3.93
CA PHE A 97 -3.80 -2.33 -3.81
C PHE A 97 -5.31 -2.38 -4.00
N ILE A 98 -6.04 -1.76 -3.09
CA ILE A 98 -7.48 -1.55 -3.20
C ILE A 98 -7.69 -0.07 -3.46
N ILE A 99 -8.28 0.25 -4.61
CA ILE A 99 -8.60 1.61 -5.01
C ILE A 99 -10.11 1.77 -5.22
N ASP A 100 -10.60 3.00 -5.12
CA ASP A 100 -11.96 3.32 -5.49
C ASP A 100 -12.17 2.98 -6.97
N HIS A 101 -13.37 2.47 -7.30
CA HIS A 101 -13.65 2.15 -8.69
C HIS A 101 -13.69 3.46 -9.52
N PRO A 102 -12.87 3.58 -10.61
CA PRO A 102 -12.78 4.82 -11.38
C PRO A 102 -14.05 5.17 -12.15
N VAL A 103 -14.88 4.16 -12.49
CA VAL A 103 -16.19 4.39 -13.11
C VAL A 103 -17.16 4.91 -12.04
N PRO A 104 -17.75 6.14 -12.20
CA PRO A 104 -18.57 6.79 -11.17
C PRO A 104 -19.75 5.96 -10.70
N GLU A 105 -20.46 5.30 -11.61
CA GLU A 105 -21.64 4.48 -11.31
C GLU A 105 -21.27 3.26 -10.47
N LYS A 106 -20.09 2.67 -10.69
CA LYS A 106 -19.59 1.54 -9.91
C LYS A 106 -19.04 1.99 -8.56
N LYS A 107 -18.41 3.16 -8.49
CA LYS A 107 -18.01 3.80 -7.24
C LYS A 107 -19.22 4.08 -6.37
N ALA A 108 -20.31 4.61 -6.93
CA ALA A 108 -21.58 4.83 -6.24
C ALA A 108 -22.21 3.54 -5.71
N GLN A 109 -21.90 2.38 -6.31
CA GLN A 109 -22.27 1.05 -5.84
C GLN A 109 -21.26 0.47 -4.81
N HIS A 110 -20.32 1.27 -4.30
CA HIS A 110 -19.25 0.87 -3.38
C HIS A 110 -18.32 -0.23 -3.91
N LYS A 111 -18.23 -0.39 -5.25
CA LYS A 111 -17.27 -1.30 -5.87
C LYS A 111 -15.86 -0.72 -5.79
N LYS A 112 -14.89 -1.61 -5.64
CA LYS A 112 -13.46 -1.30 -5.59
C LYS A 112 -12.74 -2.09 -6.68
N LEU A 113 -11.57 -1.60 -7.11
CA LEU A 113 -10.62 -2.42 -7.84
C LEU A 113 -9.56 -2.97 -6.88
N LEU A 114 -9.24 -4.23 -7.08
CA LEU A 114 -8.16 -4.93 -6.38
C LEU A 114 -7.11 -5.33 -7.40
N HIS A 115 -5.92 -4.72 -7.31
CA HIS A 115 -4.80 -4.99 -8.19
C HIS A 115 -3.61 -5.54 -7.41
N ALA A 116 -2.88 -6.49 -8.00
CA ALA A 116 -1.57 -6.89 -7.51
C ALA A 116 -0.51 -5.84 -7.91
N CYS A 117 0.57 -5.76 -7.15
CA CYS A 117 1.66 -4.83 -7.42
C CYS A 117 2.55 -5.29 -8.58
N ILE A 118 2.85 -4.36 -9.49
CA ILE A 118 4.01 -4.42 -10.38
C ILE A 118 4.99 -3.36 -9.89
N GLU A 119 6.27 -3.67 -9.90
CA GLU A 119 7.33 -2.73 -9.57
C GLU A 119 7.95 -2.18 -10.87
N GLY A 120 7.99 -0.86 -10.98
CA GLY A 120 8.50 -0.15 -12.15
C GLY A 120 8.75 1.32 -11.84
N PRO A 121 9.35 2.09 -12.75
CA PRO A 121 9.62 3.52 -12.57
C PRO A 121 8.38 4.39 -12.75
N GLU A 122 7.22 3.78 -12.96
CA GLU A 122 5.93 4.45 -13.12
C GLU A 122 4.83 3.69 -12.38
N VAL A 123 3.75 4.37 -12.05
CA VAL A 123 2.57 3.72 -11.47
C VAL A 123 1.69 3.21 -12.62
N ALA A 124 2.02 2.02 -13.12
CA ALA A 124 1.34 1.42 -14.26
C ALA A 124 0.41 0.27 -13.87
N VAL A 125 -0.51 -0.02 -14.77
CA VAL A 125 -1.33 -1.24 -14.79
C VAL A 125 -1.16 -1.94 -16.13
N TYR A 126 -1.44 -3.24 -16.15
CA TYR A 126 -1.43 -4.00 -17.40
C TYR A 126 -2.70 -4.83 -17.56
N PHE A 127 -3.01 -5.08 -18.82
CA PHE A 127 -4.05 -6.02 -19.24
C PHE A 127 -3.48 -6.94 -20.29
N ARG A 128 -3.65 -8.24 -20.15
CA ARG A 128 -3.09 -9.22 -21.07
C ARG A 128 -4.07 -10.32 -21.40
N GLY A 129 -3.88 -10.91 -22.57
CA GLY A 129 -4.71 -12.02 -23.01
C GLY A 129 -4.25 -12.66 -24.30
N LYS A 130 -5.14 -13.45 -24.85
CA LYS A 130 -5.05 -14.04 -26.17
C LYS A 130 -6.27 -13.62 -26.98
N SER A 131 -6.10 -13.32 -28.26
CA SER A 131 -7.20 -12.95 -29.17
C SER A 131 -6.98 -13.53 -30.57
N ASP A 132 -8.08 -13.74 -31.26
CA ASP A 132 -8.20 -14.00 -32.69
C ASP A 132 -8.99 -12.92 -33.42
N LEU A 133 -9.37 -11.85 -32.69
CA LEU A 133 -10.11 -10.70 -33.19
C LEU A 133 -9.15 -9.56 -33.54
N ASN A 134 -9.60 -8.69 -34.43
CA ASN A 134 -8.87 -7.48 -34.81
C ASN A 134 -9.05 -6.32 -33.81
N ILE A 135 -9.84 -6.50 -32.73
CA ILE A 135 -10.00 -5.50 -31.67
C ILE A 135 -9.77 -6.18 -30.32
N ILE A 136 -8.83 -5.63 -29.55
CA ILE A 136 -8.65 -5.92 -28.14
C ILE A 136 -9.56 -4.98 -27.36
N LYS A 137 -10.61 -5.54 -26.76
CA LYS A 137 -11.50 -4.79 -25.90
C LYS A 137 -10.89 -4.61 -24.52
N MET A 138 -10.67 -3.35 -24.12
CA MET A 138 -10.19 -3.04 -22.81
C MET A 138 -11.31 -3.13 -21.77
N PRO A 139 -11.00 -3.40 -20.48
CA PRO A 139 -11.99 -3.36 -19.41
C PRO A 139 -12.68 -1.99 -19.33
N ASP A 140 -13.95 -1.95 -18.97
CA ASP A 140 -14.78 -0.75 -18.89
C ASP A 140 -14.27 0.34 -17.91
N TYR A 141 -13.38 -0.03 -17.01
CA TYR A 141 -12.72 0.91 -16.09
C TYR A 141 -11.45 1.53 -16.67
N TRP A 142 -10.92 1.00 -17.78
CA TRP A 142 -9.62 1.36 -18.33
C TRP A 142 -9.54 2.84 -18.71
N GLU A 143 -10.52 3.32 -19.47
CA GLU A 143 -10.64 4.73 -19.86
C GLU A 143 -10.59 5.69 -18.65
N ASN A 144 -11.16 5.29 -17.51
CA ASN A 144 -11.20 6.11 -16.29
C ASN A 144 -9.97 5.92 -15.38
N LEU A 145 -9.15 4.90 -15.62
CA LEU A 145 -7.99 4.55 -14.79
C LEU A 145 -6.67 4.94 -15.43
N VAL A 146 -6.58 4.97 -16.76
CA VAL A 146 -5.30 5.03 -17.50
C VAL A 146 -5.25 6.30 -18.38
N HIS A 147 -4.07 6.90 -18.46
CA HIS A 147 -3.74 7.86 -19.50
C HIS A 147 -3.62 7.12 -20.83
N ILE A 148 -4.57 7.33 -21.75
CA ILE A 148 -4.62 6.60 -23.03
C ILE A 148 -3.38 6.85 -23.89
N ASP A 149 -2.81 8.04 -23.82
CA ASP A 149 -1.58 8.44 -24.51
C ASP A 149 -0.30 7.77 -23.95
N SER A 150 -0.37 7.20 -22.75
CA SER A 150 0.72 6.42 -22.16
C SER A 150 0.69 4.92 -22.54
N MET A 151 -0.33 4.49 -23.27
CA MET A 151 -0.50 3.07 -23.56
C MET A 151 0.60 2.54 -24.46
N THR A 152 1.16 1.39 -24.05
CA THR A 152 2.05 0.57 -24.89
C THR A 152 1.45 -0.81 -25.08
N VAL A 153 1.58 -1.36 -26.29
CA VAL A 153 0.98 -2.64 -26.66
C VAL A 153 2.02 -3.55 -27.26
N GLU A 154 2.17 -4.73 -26.65
CA GLU A 154 3.00 -5.81 -27.17
C GLU A 154 2.11 -6.87 -27.80
N LEU A 155 2.45 -7.30 -29.01
CA LEU A 155 1.73 -8.31 -29.77
C LEU A 155 2.67 -9.45 -30.12
N THR A 156 2.26 -10.69 -29.87
CA THR A 156 3.02 -11.89 -30.20
C THR A 156 2.16 -12.86 -31.01
N ALA A 157 2.47 -13.06 -32.28
CA ALA A 157 1.76 -13.99 -33.16
C ALA A 157 1.90 -15.44 -32.65
N ILE A 158 0.86 -16.24 -32.84
CA ILE A 158 0.79 -17.65 -32.43
C ILE A 158 0.60 -18.53 -33.67
N GLY A 159 1.43 -19.54 -33.79
CA GLY A 159 1.31 -20.59 -34.82
C GLY A 159 2.00 -20.25 -36.14
N ALA A 160 1.86 -19.03 -36.64
CA ALA A 160 2.46 -18.56 -37.90
C ALA A 160 2.96 -17.12 -37.77
N ASN A 161 3.82 -16.70 -38.69
CA ASN A 161 4.20 -15.29 -38.80
C ASN A 161 3.02 -14.53 -39.43
N GLN A 162 2.34 -13.70 -38.62
CA GLN A 162 1.15 -12.94 -39.03
C GLN A 162 1.46 -11.48 -39.34
N ASN A 163 2.70 -11.05 -39.14
CA ASN A 163 3.14 -9.66 -39.35
C ASN A 163 2.14 -8.64 -38.78
N ILE A 164 1.74 -8.87 -37.52
CA ILE A 164 0.74 -8.08 -36.80
C ILE A 164 1.33 -6.77 -36.26
N TYR A 165 0.48 -5.74 -36.20
CA TYR A 165 0.85 -4.42 -35.67
C TYR A 165 -0.35 -3.75 -35.01
N VAL A 166 -0.09 -2.76 -34.17
CA VAL A 166 -1.13 -1.87 -33.64
C VAL A 166 -1.50 -0.86 -34.73
N ASP A 167 -2.74 -0.88 -35.17
CA ASP A 167 -3.26 0.04 -36.18
C ASP A 167 -3.71 1.36 -35.53
N SER A 168 -4.49 1.27 -34.45
CA SER A 168 -4.96 2.44 -33.71
C SER A 168 -5.34 2.09 -32.27
N ILE A 169 -5.41 3.13 -31.43
CA ILE A 169 -5.93 3.06 -30.05
C ILE A 169 -7.07 4.07 -29.96
N ALA A 170 -8.24 3.62 -29.58
CA ALA A 170 -9.43 4.46 -29.42
C ALA A 170 -9.39 5.25 -28.10
N GLU A 171 -10.22 6.30 -27.98
CA GLU A 171 -10.32 7.12 -26.78
C GLU A 171 -10.70 6.34 -25.51
N ASN A 172 -11.45 5.24 -25.66
CA ASN A 172 -11.79 4.33 -24.56
C ASN A 172 -10.70 3.29 -24.25
N GLY A 173 -9.56 3.33 -24.98
CA GLY A 173 -8.44 2.43 -24.84
C GLY A 173 -8.52 1.13 -25.67
N ASP A 174 -9.61 0.86 -26.38
CA ASP A 174 -9.69 -0.29 -27.28
C ASP A 174 -8.59 -0.22 -28.34
N VAL A 175 -7.91 -1.36 -28.58
CA VAL A 175 -6.79 -1.43 -29.52
C VAL A 175 -7.21 -2.15 -30.78
N THR A 176 -7.04 -1.50 -31.93
CA THR A 176 -7.20 -2.14 -33.23
C THR A 176 -5.89 -2.75 -33.68
N VAL A 177 -5.91 -4.03 -34.03
CA VAL A 177 -4.77 -4.80 -34.51
C VAL A 177 -4.91 -5.06 -36.02
N GLY A 178 -3.90 -4.67 -36.76
CA GLY A 178 -3.77 -4.94 -38.20
C GLY A 178 -2.84 -6.11 -38.47
N SER A 179 -2.96 -6.67 -39.69
CA SER A 179 -2.03 -7.68 -40.22
C SER A 179 -1.81 -7.42 -41.72
N ASN A 180 -0.58 -7.64 -42.18
CA ASN A 180 -0.22 -7.58 -43.60
C ASN A 180 -0.23 -8.96 -44.28
N THR A 181 -0.79 -9.98 -43.62
CA THR A 181 -0.92 -11.35 -44.18
C THR A 181 -2.38 -11.72 -44.35
N GLN A 182 -2.63 -12.79 -45.14
CA GLN A 182 -3.96 -13.39 -45.31
C GLN A 182 -4.31 -14.38 -44.20
N GLU A 183 -3.37 -14.67 -43.28
CA GLU A 183 -3.58 -15.61 -42.20
C GLU A 183 -4.56 -15.05 -41.17
N PRO A 184 -5.45 -15.89 -40.62
CA PRO A 184 -6.32 -15.49 -39.53
C PRO A 184 -5.52 -15.03 -38.31
N LEU A 185 -5.99 -13.96 -37.68
CA LEU A 185 -5.36 -13.45 -36.46
C LEU A 185 -5.38 -14.51 -35.35
N ASN A 186 -4.24 -14.68 -34.69
CA ASN A 186 -4.12 -15.50 -33.49
C ASN A 186 -2.86 -15.05 -32.73
N TYR A 187 -3.04 -14.35 -31.61
CA TYR A 187 -1.92 -13.70 -30.94
C TYR A 187 -2.13 -13.55 -29.44
N PHE A 188 -1.03 -13.47 -28.69
CA PHE A 188 -1.02 -12.93 -27.34
C PHE A 188 -0.83 -11.43 -27.39
N TYR A 189 -1.37 -10.76 -26.38
CA TYR A 189 -1.16 -9.32 -26.18
C TYR A 189 -0.88 -9.00 -24.72
N VAL A 190 -0.10 -7.94 -24.49
CA VAL A 190 0.05 -7.23 -23.23
C VAL A 190 -0.13 -5.74 -23.53
N VAL A 191 -0.99 -5.10 -22.78
CA VAL A 191 -1.24 -3.66 -22.82
C VAL A 191 -0.85 -3.08 -21.48
N TYR A 192 0.07 -2.12 -21.47
CA TYR A 192 0.44 -1.34 -20.29
C TYR A 192 -0.15 0.05 -20.41
N GLY A 193 -0.37 0.72 -19.27
CA GLY A 193 -0.74 2.11 -19.24
C GLY A 193 -0.53 2.73 -17.86
N GLU A 194 -0.07 3.98 -17.83
CA GLU A 194 0.16 4.75 -16.61
C GLU A 194 -1.18 5.16 -16.00
N ARG A 195 -1.29 5.05 -14.68
CA ARG A 195 -2.51 5.43 -13.95
C ARG A 195 -2.68 6.94 -13.91
N LYS A 196 -3.91 7.42 -14.10
CA LYS A 196 -4.27 8.84 -14.02
C LYS A 196 -4.97 9.26 -12.72
N ASP A 197 -5.26 8.30 -11.85
CA ASP A 197 -5.92 8.55 -10.57
C ASP A 197 -4.92 8.78 -9.41
N VAL A 198 -3.64 8.83 -9.71
CA VAL A 198 -2.54 9.12 -8.78
C VAL A 198 -1.57 10.10 -9.43
N ASP A 199 -0.80 10.81 -8.60
CA ASP A 199 0.27 11.67 -9.09
C ASP A 199 1.35 10.85 -9.81
N LYS A 200 1.96 11.45 -10.82
CA LYS A 200 3.06 10.83 -11.56
C LYS A 200 4.22 10.53 -10.61
N LEU A 201 4.75 9.31 -10.71
CA LEU A 201 5.90 8.90 -9.91
C LEU A 201 7.14 9.68 -10.36
N GLU A 202 7.85 10.24 -9.40
CA GLU A 202 9.22 10.72 -9.58
C GLU A 202 10.17 9.60 -9.12
N PRO A 203 10.83 8.87 -10.04
CA PRO A 203 11.64 7.69 -9.69
C PRO A 203 12.89 8.03 -8.88
N GLU A 204 13.37 9.27 -8.98
CA GLU A 204 14.53 9.76 -8.26
C GLU A 204 14.11 10.84 -7.28
N ILE A 205 14.27 10.59 -5.99
CA ILE A 205 13.96 11.54 -4.92
C ILE A 205 15.19 11.74 -4.02
N ILE A 206 15.29 12.91 -3.42
CA ILE A 206 16.23 13.12 -2.33
C ILE A 206 15.66 12.43 -1.09
N ASP A 207 16.49 11.63 -0.41
CA ASP A 207 16.10 10.99 0.85
C ASP A 207 15.54 12.04 1.82
N PRO A 208 14.27 11.89 2.24
CA PRO A 208 13.64 12.84 3.16
C PRO A 208 14.36 12.97 4.51
N GLU A 209 15.09 11.94 4.95
CA GLU A 209 15.90 11.99 6.16
C GLU A 209 17.21 12.79 5.97
N TYR A 210 17.76 12.80 4.75
CA TYR A 210 18.93 13.59 4.41
C TYR A 210 18.61 15.09 4.39
N SER A 211 17.47 15.47 3.86
CA SER A 211 17.02 16.87 3.78
C SER A 211 16.80 17.54 5.15
N ARG A 212 16.72 16.78 6.25
CA ARG A 212 16.56 17.31 7.62
C ARG A 212 17.88 17.56 8.34
N LYS A 213 19.00 17.08 7.79
CA LYS A 213 20.33 17.21 8.39
C LYS A 213 21.12 18.38 7.81
N THR A 214 20.60 19.05 6.79
CA THR A 214 21.11 20.28 6.17
C THR A 214 20.22 21.46 6.51
#